data_d4353fe2cd9389f8e6cb0c53b9333b9c
#
_entry.id   d4353fe2cd9389f8e6cb0c53b9333b9c
#
_cell.length_a   1.000
_cell.length_b   1.000
_cell.length_c   1.000
_cell.angle_alpha   90.00
_cell.angle_beta   90.00
_cell.angle_gamma   90.00
#
_symmetry.space_group_name_H-M   'P 1'
#
loop_
_entity.id
_entity.type
_entity.pdbx_description
1 polymer ?
#
loop_
_entity_poly.entity_id
_entity_poly.type
_entity_poly.pdbx_seq_one_letter_code
_entity_poly.pdbx_strand_id
1 'polypeptide(L)'
;MDSELLKTFLEVSRTRHFGKAAETLYLTQSAVSFRIRQLETQVGADLFTRHRNNIQLTEAGERLVPYAEKLMETWLLAKKEVLKSRQHKELSIGAPAMMWESLLISWLSGVYKHKPELLLEARIGQRHTHVRQLHERHLDLLITTEIPKMEELSTEKVGEFTLQLLTSAGEGATDDLPYIRLEWGADFARFDEQLTSNNNPPILTTSSIALAEQVMIQAGGRAFFPAHWHPNHFQVDSSQEALTRPIYAVWLHNSDRKEEIKYLTQSLINYHLDQPK
;
A
#
# COMPACT_ATOMS: atom_id res chain seq x y z
N MET A 1 -19.04 22.36 10.68
CA MET A 1 -19.37 21.01 11.18
C MET A 1 -18.44 20.72 12.36
N ASP A 2 -18.98 20.31 13.51
CA ASP A 2 -18.19 20.05 14.70
C ASP A 2 -17.82 18.55 14.78
N SER A 3 -16.54 18.23 14.76
CA SER A 3 -16.04 16.84 14.81
C SER A 3 -16.45 16.11 16.10
N GLU A 4 -16.69 16.86 17.20
CA GLU A 4 -17.11 16.29 18.47
C GLU A 4 -18.56 15.79 18.43
N LEU A 5 -19.42 16.38 17.57
CA LEU A 5 -20.76 15.89 17.35
C LEU A 5 -20.76 14.54 16.61
N LEU A 6 -19.92 14.42 15.56
CA LEU A 6 -19.77 13.18 14.81
C LEU A 6 -19.17 12.06 15.67
N LYS A 7 -18.14 12.39 16.47
CA LYS A 7 -17.54 11.45 17.42
C LYS A 7 -18.57 10.93 18.43
N THR A 8 -19.41 11.84 18.95
CA THR A 8 -20.48 11.48 19.89
C THR A 8 -21.52 10.61 19.22
N PHE A 9 -21.90 10.91 17.98
CA PHE A 9 -22.83 10.12 17.20
C PHE A 9 -22.33 8.70 16.96
N LEU A 10 -21.07 8.52 16.51
CA LEU A 10 -20.47 7.22 16.30
C LEU A 10 -20.37 6.40 17.59
N GLU A 11 -20.04 7.03 18.70
CA GLU A 11 -19.96 6.31 19.98
C GLU A 11 -21.34 5.88 20.50
N VAL A 12 -22.40 6.70 20.34
CA VAL A 12 -23.77 6.30 20.66
C VAL A 12 -24.25 5.20 19.71
N SER A 13 -23.90 5.25 18.43
CA SER A 13 -24.22 4.21 17.44
C SER A 13 -23.61 2.86 17.83
N ARG A 14 -22.37 2.86 18.30
CA ARG A 14 -21.63 1.68 18.72
C ARG A 14 -22.17 1.08 20.04
N THR A 15 -22.40 1.94 21.05
CA THR A 15 -22.78 1.50 22.39
C THR A 15 -24.28 1.26 22.53
N ARG A 16 -25.08 1.87 21.65
CA ARG A 16 -26.55 1.89 21.70
C ARG A 16 -27.11 2.32 23.06
N HIS A 17 -26.32 3.15 23.77
CA HIS A 17 -26.66 3.59 25.12
C HIS A 17 -25.98 4.92 25.48
N PHE A 18 -26.78 5.97 25.70
CA PHE A 18 -26.26 7.31 26.01
C PHE A 18 -25.35 7.37 27.25
N GLY A 19 -25.66 6.60 28.31
CA GLY A 19 -24.84 6.55 29.50
C GLY A 19 -23.46 5.90 29.24
N LYS A 20 -23.41 4.76 28.53
CA LYS A 20 -22.15 4.10 28.16
C LYS A 20 -21.31 4.96 27.23
N ALA A 21 -21.94 5.63 26.26
CA ALA A 21 -21.25 6.58 25.40
C ALA A 21 -20.68 7.77 26.20
N ALA A 22 -21.42 8.26 27.19
CA ALA A 22 -20.96 9.32 28.08
C ALA A 22 -19.73 8.90 28.89
N GLU A 23 -19.71 7.71 29.46
CA GLU A 23 -18.55 7.15 30.16
C GLU A 23 -17.33 7.07 29.25
N THR A 24 -17.47 6.49 28.04
CA THR A 24 -16.38 6.35 27.06
C THR A 24 -15.83 7.71 26.62
N LEU A 25 -16.70 8.73 26.50
CA LEU A 25 -16.31 10.05 26.03
C LEU A 25 -15.90 10.99 27.18
N TYR A 26 -15.94 10.52 28.43
CA TYR A 26 -15.71 11.34 29.63
C TYR A 26 -16.63 12.57 29.70
N LEU A 27 -17.93 12.34 29.37
CA LEU A 27 -18.98 13.36 29.36
C LEU A 27 -20.13 12.96 30.31
N THR A 28 -21.00 13.91 30.58
CA THR A 28 -22.30 13.60 31.21
C THR A 28 -23.28 13.09 30.16
N GLN A 29 -24.24 12.27 30.55
CA GLN A 29 -25.29 11.79 29.66
C GLN A 29 -26.12 12.94 29.05
N SER A 30 -26.32 14.03 29.80
CA SER A 30 -26.99 15.25 29.32
C SER A 30 -26.20 15.94 28.21
N ALA A 31 -24.85 15.98 28.33
CA ALA A 31 -23.97 16.53 27.29
C ALA A 31 -24.02 15.68 26.00
N VAL A 32 -23.96 14.37 26.13
CA VAL A 32 -24.12 13.44 24.97
C VAL A 32 -25.47 13.66 24.31
N SER A 33 -26.56 13.71 25.07
CA SER A 33 -27.92 13.97 24.54
C SER A 33 -28.04 15.32 23.87
N PHE A 34 -27.38 16.34 24.39
CA PHE A 34 -27.35 17.68 23.80
C PHE A 34 -26.60 17.65 22.44
N ARG A 35 -25.41 17.04 22.39
CA ARG A 35 -24.62 16.92 21.16
C ARG A 35 -25.36 16.15 20.06
N ILE A 36 -26.06 15.09 20.40
CA ILE A 36 -26.89 14.34 19.43
C ILE A 36 -28.01 15.23 18.87
N ARG A 37 -28.77 15.92 19.72
CA ARG A 37 -29.80 16.85 19.26
C ARG A 37 -29.24 17.97 18.38
N GLN A 38 -28.09 18.50 18.72
CA GLN A 38 -27.42 19.52 17.90
C GLN A 38 -27.03 18.96 16.51
N LEU A 39 -26.54 17.72 16.42
CA LEU A 39 -26.25 17.06 15.16
C LEU A 39 -27.54 16.81 14.35
N GLU A 40 -28.58 16.28 14.98
CA GLU A 40 -29.91 16.07 14.38
C GLU A 40 -30.49 17.36 13.79
N THR A 41 -30.33 18.46 14.51
CA THR A 41 -30.72 19.81 14.02
C THR A 41 -29.90 20.23 12.81
N GLN A 42 -28.58 20.00 12.80
CA GLN A 42 -27.72 20.35 11.67
C GLN A 42 -27.98 19.49 10.42
N VAL A 43 -28.29 18.21 10.62
CA VAL A 43 -28.60 17.27 9.52
C VAL A 43 -30.04 17.42 9.05
N GLY A 44 -30.92 17.93 9.90
CA GLY A 44 -32.36 18.09 9.59
C GLY A 44 -33.18 16.82 9.71
N ALA A 45 -32.67 15.80 10.42
CA ALA A 45 -33.35 14.52 10.64
C ALA A 45 -32.97 13.91 11.99
N ASP A 46 -33.91 13.16 12.58
CA ASP A 46 -33.62 12.35 13.75
C ASP A 46 -32.73 11.18 13.36
N LEU A 47 -31.63 10.99 14.10
CA LEU A 47 -30.65 9.91 13.84
C LEU A 47 -30.86 8.69 14.71
N PHE A 48 -31.60 8.85 15.83
CA PHE A 48 -31.93 7.77 16.75
C PHE A 48 -33.42 7.72 17.07
N THR A 49 -33.96 6.51 17.13
CA THR A 49 -35.28 6.26 17.73
C THR A 49 -35.11 6.01 19.22
N ARG A 50 -36.00 6.59 20.04
CA ARG A 50 -35.98 6.46 21.52
C ARG A 50 -37.20 5.63 21.95
N HIS A 51 -37.06 4.30 21.97
CA HIS A 51 -38.03 3.46 22.65
C HIS A 51 -37.54 3.13 24.06
N ARG A 52 -38.47 2.98 25.03
CA ARG A 52 -38.14 2.70 26.44
C ARG A 52 -37.02 1.64 26.53
N ASN A 53 -35.81 2.06 26.92
CA ASN A 53 -34.60 1.27 27.09
C ASN A 53 -33.92 0.72 25.81
N ASN A 54 -34.33 1.08 24.59
CA ASN A 54 -33.64 0.62 23.39
C ASN A 54 -33.41 1.82 22.43
N ILE A 55 -32.13 2.11 22.20
CA ILE A 55 -31.69 3.15 21.27
C ILE A 55 -31.29 2.46 19.97
N GLN A 56 -31.97 2.78 18.89
CA GLN A 56 -31.67 2.27 17.56
C GLN A 56 -31.43 3.43 16.61
N LEU A 57 -30.59 3.20 15.61
CA LEU A 57 -30.46 4.15 14.52
C LEU A 57 -31.75 4.22 13.70
N THR A 58 -32.09 5.42 13.24
CA THR A 58 -33.06 5.59 12.17
C THR A 58 -32.41 5.23 10.82
N GLU A 59 -33.18 5.14 9.75
CA GLU A 59 -32.64 5.00 8.40
C GLU A 59 -31.66 6.14 8.05
N ALA A 60 -31.97 7.37 8.47
CA ALA A 60 -31.06 8.52 8.33
C ALA A 60 -29.77 8.33 9.14
N GLY A 61 -29.88 7.80 10.36
CA GLY A 61 -28.72 7.46 11.19
C GLY A 61 -27.84 6.40 10.54
N GLU A 62 -28.43 5.31 10.04
CA GLU A 62 -27.67 4.22 9.36
C GLU A 62 -26.93 4.74 8.11
N ARG A 63 -27.58 5.60 7.34
CA ARG A 63 -26.96 6.24 6.15
C ARG A 63 -25.82 7.20 6.54
N LEU A 64 -25.91 7.87 7.68
CA LEU A 64 -24.88 8.82 8.13
C LEU A 64 -23.63 8.13 8.65
N VAL A 65 -23.71 6.92 9.26
CA VAL A 65 -22.57 6.23 9.87
C VAL A 65 -21.35 6.18 8.94
N PRO A 66 -21.40 5.64 7.71
CA PRO A 66 -20.19 5.51 6.87
C PRO A 66 -19.59 6.87 6.49
N TYR A 67 -20.39 7.90 6.35
CA TYR A 67 -19.89 9.26 6.09
C TYR A 67 -19.25 9.87 7.32
N ALA A 68 -19.84 9.67 8.50
CA ALA A 68 -19.28 10.14 9.76
C ALA A 68 -17.91 9.49 10.06
N GLU A 69 -17.78 8.18 9.83
CA GLU A 69 -16.52 7.44 9.96
C GLU A 69 -15.45 8.01 9.02
N LYS A 70 -15.78 8.19 7.75
CA LYS A 70 -14.85 8.73 6.75
C LYS A 70 -14.43 10.17 7.05
N LEU A 71 -15.34 11.02 7.54
CA LEU A 71 -15.04 12.39 7.95
C LEU A 71 -14.12 12.42 9.18
N MET A 72 -14.34 11.55 10.16
CA MET A 72 -13.48 11.43 11.33
C MET A 72 -12.09 10.92 10.98
N GLU A 73 -11.99 9.92 10.10
CA GLU A 73 -10.72 9.42 9.57
C GLU A 73 -9.95 10.55 8.86
N THR A 74 -10.63 11.25 7.92
CA THR A 74 -10.04 12.38 7.18
C THR A 74 -9.56 13.48 8.13
N TRP A 75 -10.33 13.79 9.18
CA TRP A 75 -9.94 14.78 10.18
C TRP A 75 -8.70 14.36 10.99
N LEU A 76 -8.62 13.10 11.38
CA LEU A 76 -7.45 12.55 12.06
C LEU A 76 -6.19 12.62 11.18
N LEU A 77 -6.34 12.33 9.90
CA LEU A 77 -5.26 12.45 8.92
C LEU A 77 -4.83 13.90 8.74
N ALA A 78 -5.77 14.83 8.60
CA ALA A 78 -5.46 16.25 8.49
C ALA A 78 -4.70 16.77 9.74
N LYS A 79 -5.12 16.37 10.94
CA LYS A 79 -4.38 16.68 12.18
C LYS A 79 -2.97 16.11 12.16
N LYS A 80 -2.80 14.86 11.73
CA LYS A 80 -1.49 14.20 11.61
C LYS A 80 -0.58 14.95 10.64
N GLU A 81 -1.12 15.40 9.50
CA GLU A 81 -0.38 16.18 8.52
C GLU A 81 0.06 17.55 9.05
N VAL A 82 -0.84 18.27 9.73
CA VAL A 82 -0.51 19.56 10.37
C VAL A 82 0.55 19.38 11.47
N LEU A 83 0.52 18.28 12.21
CA LEU A 83 1.53 17.98 13.22
C LEU A 83 2.87 17.55 12.60
N LYS A 84 2.84 16.79 11.49
CA LYS A 84 4.04 16.43 10.72
C LYS A 84 4.77 17.67 10.18
N SER A 85 4.04 18.70 9.79
CA SER A 85 4.66 19.97 9.35
C SER A 85 5.49 20.66 10.45
N ARG A 86 5.28 20.29 11.71
CA ARG A 86 6.02 20.84 12.88
C ARG A 86 7.11 19.92 13.42
N GLN A 87 7.09 18.63 13.11
CA GLN A 87 8.04 17.65 13.65
C GLN A 87 8.47 16.65 12.58
N HIS A 88 9.69 16.85 12.09
CA HIS A 88 10.50 15.88 11.34
C HIS A 88 10.10 15.53 9.91
N LYS A 89 11.09 15.61 9.09
CA LYS A 89 11.28 15.32 7.66
C LYS A 89 11.10 13.83 7.32
N GLU A 90 10.14 13.13 7.92
CA GLU A 90 9.83 11.77 7.54
C GLU A 90 9.19 11.75 6.16
N LEU A 91 9.76 10.99 5.24
CA LEU A 91 9.28 10.84 3.88
C LEU A 91 8.75 9.42 3.69
N SER A 92 7.51 9.32 3.20
CA SER A 92 6.85 8.03 3.01
C SER A 92 7.08 7.49 1.60
N ILE A 93 7.62 6.26 1.51
CA ILE A 93 7.89 5.56 0.26
C ILE A 93 7.01 4.33 0.17
N GLY A 94 6.20 4.23 -0.88
CA GLY A 94 5.36 3.08 -1.18
C GLY A 94 5.93 2.25 -2.33
N ALA A 95 5.86 0.93 -2.19
CA ALA A 95 6.15 0.00 -3.27
C ALA A 95 5.48 -1.36 -3.03
N PRO A 96 5.30 -2.21 -4.06
CA PRO A 96 4.94 -3.61 -3.89
C PRO A 96 6.00 -4.39 -3.09
N ALA A 97 5.59 -5.46 -2.39
CA ALA A 97 6.48 -6.27 -1.56
C ALA A 97 7.72 -6.74 -2.34
N MET A 98 7.54 -7.25 -3.53
CA MET A 98 8.63 -7.72 -4.39
C MET A 98 9.68 -6.65 -4.71
N MET A 99 9.27 -5.38 -4.87
CA MET A 99 10.20 -4.27 -5.12
C MET A 99 11.00 -3.95 -3.87
N TRP A 100 10.37 -4.02 -2.69
CA TRP A 100 11.09 -3.91 -1.42
C TRP A 100 12.11 -5.02 -1.26
N GLU A 101 11.69 -6.27 -1.42
CA GLU A 101 12.53 -7.44 -1.21
C GLU A 101 13.71 -7.51 -2.19
N SER A 102 13.47 -7.24 -3.48
CA SER A 102 14.50 -7.41 -4.52
C SER A 102 15.44 -6.22 -4.68
N LEU A 103 15.02 -5.00 -4.37
CA LEU A 103 15.75 -3.79 -4.73
C LEU A 103 15.87 -2.79 -3.60
N LEU A 104 14.73 -2.36 -3.02
CA LEU A 104 14.69 -1.17 -2.20
C LEU A 104 15.38 -1.36 -0.83
N ILE A 105 15.39 -2.57 -0.27
CA ILE A 105 16.10 -2.85 0.98
C ILE A 105 17.60 -2.60 0.81
N SER A 106 18.21 -3.10 -0.26
CA SER A 106 19.64 -2.92 -0.53
C SER A 106 19.96 -1.46 -0.85
N TRP A 107 19.13 -0.80 -1.65
CA TRP A 107 19.26 0.62 -1.93
C TRP A 107 19.17 1.49 -0.67
N LEU A 108 18.23 1.22 0.25
CA LEU A 108 18.10 1.96 1.50
C LEU A 108 19.36 1.91 2.35
N SER A 109 20.07 0.79 2.35
CA SER A 109 21.34 0.66 3.06
C SER A 109 22.37 1.67 2.56
N GLY A 110 22.36 1.97 1.25
CA GLY A 110 23.16 3.04 0.64
C GLY A 110 22.70 4.43 1.05
N VAL A 111 21.39 4.67 1.04
CA VAL A 111 20.80 5.98 1.44
C VAL A 111 21.20 6.32 2.87
N TYR A 112 21.05 5.41 3.83
CA TYR A 112 21.37 5.67 5.23
C TYR A 112 22.86 5.86 5.50
N LYS A 113 23.76 5.32 4.67
CA LYS A 113 25.20 5.61 4.76
C LYS A 113 25.53 7.08 4.45
N HIS A 114 24.77 7.71 3.53
CA HIS A 114 25.03 9.07 3.08
C HIS A 114 24.15 10.13 3.77
N LYS A 115 22.95 9.74 4.21
CA LYS A 115 22.01 10.61 4.92
C LYS A 115 21.35 9.89 6.12
N PRO A 116 22.10 9.66 7.20
CA PRO A 116 21.60 8.93 8.37
C PRO A 116 20.47 9.68 9.11
N GLU A 117 20.36 11.00 8.90
CA GLU A 117 19.32 11.85 9.50
C GLU A 117 17.98 11.79 8.76
N LEU A 118 17.91 11.14 7.60
CA LEU A 118 16.68 11.03 6.82
C LEU A 118 15.74 10.01 7.45
N LEU A 119 14.58 10.46 7.86
CA LEU A 119 13.54 9.60 8.39
C LEU A 119 12.62 9.15 7.26
N LEU A 120 12.51 7.83 7.09
CA LEU A 120 11.71 7.22 6.03
C LEU A 120 10.64 6.31 6.62
N GLU A 121 9.43 6.40 6.09
CA GLU A 121 8.34 5.45 6.32
C GLU A 121 8.21 4.54 5.10
N ALA A 122 8.52 3.25 5.25
CA ALA A 122 8.36 2.26 4.19
C ALA A 122 6.94 1.69 4.21
N ARG A 123 6.22 1.78 3.09
CA ARG A 123 4.87 1.25 2.94
C ARG A 123 4.83 0.14 1.90
N ILE A 124 4.40 -1.03 2.33
CA ILE A 124 4.21 -2.19 1.46
C ILE A 124 2.74 -2.30 1.10
N GLY A 125 2.43 -2.42 -0.18
CA GLY A 125 1.04 -2.53 -0.62
C GLY A 125 0.90 -2.60 -2.13
N GLN A 126 -0.34 -2.69 -2.57
CA GLN A 126 -0.65 -2.75 -3.99
C GLN A 126 -0.62 -1.36 -4.63
N ARG A 127 -0.25 -1.29 -5.93
CA ARG A 127 -0.13 -0.05 -6.69
C ARG A 127 -1.35 0.86 -6.57
N HIS A 128 -2.57 0.33 -6.73
CA HIS A 128 -3.78 1.14 -6.67
C HIS A 128 -4.01 1.82 -5.31
N THR A 129 -3.62 1.15 -4.22
CA THR A 129 -3.66 1.73 -2.87
C THR A 129 -2.67 2.88 -2.74
N HIS A 130 -1.43 2.69 -3.23
CA HIS A 130 -0.40 3.71 -3.18
C HIS A 130 -0.70 4.91 -4.07
N VAL A 131 -1.29 4.70 -5.26
CA VAL A 131 -1.74 5.80 -6.13
C VAL A 131 -2.80 6.66 -5.44
N ARG A 132 -3.77 6.03 -4.78
CA ARG A 132 -4.74 6.75 -3.95
C ARG A 132 -4.07 7.51 -2.81
N GLN A 133 -3.10 6.90 -2.12
CA GLN A 133 -2.36 7.54 -1.03
C GLN A 133 -1.52 8.72 -1.51
N LEU A 134 -0.94 8.67 -2.73
CA LEU A 134 -0.30 9.83 -3.36
C LEU A 134 -1.28 10.98 -3.56
N HIS A 135 -2.44 10.70 -4.16
CA HIS A 135 -3.49 11.69 -4.38
C HIS A 135 -3.98 12.32 -3.06
N GLU A 136 -4.16 11.50 -2.03
CA GLU A 136 -4.57 11.91 -0.69
C GLU A 136 -3.42 12.54 0.14
N ARG A 137 -2.21 12.70 -0.44
CA ARG A 137 -1.00 13.19 0.22
C ARG A 137 -0.57 12.40 1.47
N HIS A 138 -0.89 11.11 1.48
CA HIS A 138 -0.49 10.17 2.53
C HIS A 138 0.77 9.38 2.15
N LEU A 139 1.22 9.52 0.91
CA LEU A 139 2.43 8.95 0.37
C LEU A 139 3.17 10.04 -0.38
N ASP A 140 4.49 10.13 -0.22
CA ASP A 140 5.30 11.13 -0.89
C ASP A 140 5.91 10.60 -2.20
N LEU A 141 6.34 9.35 -2.20
CA LEU A 141 7.02 8.70 -3.31
C LEU A 141 6.51 7.27 -3.51
N LEU A 142 6.12 6.93 -4.72
CA LEU A 142 5.77 5.57 -5.14
C LEU A 142 6.84 5.02 -6.08
N ILE A 143 7.36 3.83 -5.80
CA ILE A 143 8.20 3.06 -6.72
C ILE A 143 7.37 1.95 -7.34
N THR A 144 7.32 1.90 -8.67
CA THR A 144 6.42 1.02 -9.42
C THR A 144 6.99 0.63 -10.78
N THR A 145 6.47 -0.44 -11.38
CA THR A 145 6.80 -0.87 -12.75
C THR A 145 5.85 -0.31 -13.82
N GLU A 146 4.78 0.38 -13.39
CA GLU A 146 3.75 0.89 -14.29
C GLU A 146 3.39 2.34 -13.93
N ILE A 147 3.32 3.20 -14.94
CA ILE A 147 2.97 4.62 -14.77
C ILE A 147 1.47 4.75 -14.52
N PRO A 148 1.04 5.36 -13.40
CA PRO A 148 -0.36 5.69 -13.17
C PRO A 148 -0.83 6.76 -14.16
N LYS A 149 -2.05 6.62 -14.67
CA LYS A 149 -2.67 7.58 -15.61
C LYS A 149 -3.37 8.71 -14.84
N MET A 150 -2.60 9.67 -14.30
CA MET A 150 -3.11 10.84 -13.57
C MET A 150 -2.26 12.07 -13.92
N GLU A 151 -2.91 13.17 -14.30
CA GLU A 151 -2.24 14.40 -14.76
C GLU A 151 -1.43 15.12 -13.68
N GLU A 152 -1.78 14.97 -12.43
CA GLU A 152 -1.14 15.63 -11.29
C GLU A 152 0.14 14.93 -10.79
N LEU A 153 0.51 13.79 -11.40
CA LEU A 153 1.68 13.01 -11.02
C LEU A 153 2.87 13.34 -11.92
N SER A 154 4.02 13.51 -11.28
CA SER A 154 5.34 13.51 -11.95
C SER A 154 5.88 12.09 -11.92
N THR A 155 6.53 11.69 -12.99
CA THR A 155 7.09 10.34 -13.15
C THR A 155 8.47 10.41 -13.74
N GLU A 156 9.41 9.64 -13.21
CA GLU A 156 10.77 9.49 -13.71
C GLU A 156 11.15 8.02 -13.78
N LYS A 157 11.76 7.58 -14.89
CA LYS A 157 12.35 6.24 -14.98
C LYS A 157 13.64 6.21 -14.17
N VAL A 158 13.68 5.39 -13.12
CA VAL A 158 14.82 5.32 -12.19
C VAL A 158 15.71 4.10 -12.42
N GLY A 159 15.29 3.18 -13.27
CA GLY A 159 16.06 1.99 -13.61
C GLY A 159 15.23 0.98 -14.37
N GLU A 160 15.76 -0.22 -14.45
CA GLU A 160 15.08 -1.38 -15.01
C GLU A 160 15.66 -2.64 -14.36
N PHE A 161 14.89 -3.71 -14.38
CA PHE A 161 15.33 -5.04 -13.95
C PHE A 161 14.87 -6.09 -14.95
N THR A 162 15.60 -7.17 -15.02
CA THR A 162 15.30 -8.29 -15.90
C THR A 162 14.77 -9.45 -15.09
N LEU A 163 13.63 -10.00 -15.49
CA LEU A 163 13.06 -11.22 -14.95
C LEU A 163 13.55 -12.42 -15.75
N GLN A 164 13.93 -13.48 -15.06
CA GLN A 164 14.31 -14.77 -15.65
C GLN A 164 13.58 -15.90 -14.95
N LEU A 165 13.25 -16.95 -15.66
CA LEU A 165 12.64 -18.13 -15.09
C LEU A 165 13.69 -18.92 -14.32
N LEU A 166 13.45 -19.13 -13.02
CA LEU A 166 14.26 -20.01 -12.19
C LEU A 166 13.51 -21.33 -11.92
N THR A 167 14.28 -22.41 -11.82
CA THR A 167 13.75 -23.75 -11.54
C THR A 167 14.55 -24.42 -10.43
N SER A 168 13.89 -25.23 -9.62
CA SER A 168 14.49 -26.07 -8.57
C SER A 168 15.05 -27.39 -9.11
N ALA A 169 14.81 -27.76 -10.39
CA ALA A 169 15.33 -28.97 -11.02
C ALA A 169 16.55 -28.67 -11.88
N GLY A 170 17.40 -29.69 -12.09
CA GLY A 170 18.47 -29.64 -13.09
C GLY A 170 17.93 -29.57 -14.51
N GLU A 171 18.82 -29.23 -15.48
CA GLU A 171 18.48 -29.12 -16.90
C GLU A 171 17.71 -30.34 -17.42
N GLY A 172 16.53 -30.08 -18.01
CA GLY A 172 15.71 -31.10 -18.73
C GLY A 172 14.46 -31.60 -18.00
N ALA A 173 14.15 -31.16 -16.78
CA ALA A 173 12.98 -31.62 -16.01
C ALA A 173 11.94 -30.51 -15.77
N THR A 174 11.85 -29.50 -16.61
CA THR A 174 11.13 -28.25 -16.30
C THR A 174 9.63 -28.28 -16.55
N ASP A 175 9.14 -29.10 -17.50
CA ASP A 175 7.72 -29.05 -17.92
C ASP A 175 6.73 -29.61 -16.88
N ASP A 176 7.17 -30.53 -16.03
CA ASP A 176 6.35 -31.16 -14.99
C ASP A 176 6.41 -30.44 -13.62
N LEU A 177 7.27 -29.42 -13.49
CA LEU A 177 7.42 -28.70 -12.21
C LEU A 177 6.26 -27.72 -11.96
N PRO A 178 5.78 -27.65 -10.71
CA PRO A 178 4.72 -26.73 -10.37
C PRO A 178 5.16 -25.29 -10.60
N TYR A 179 4.26 -24.48 -11.17
CA TYR A 179 4.49 -23.06 -11.41
C TYR A 179 4.01 -22.21 -10.22
N ILE A 180 4.86 -21.30 -9.78
CA ILE A 180 4.55 -20.29 -8.75
C ILE A 180 4.51 -18.94 -9.43
N ARG A 181 3.36 -18.29 -9.36
CA ARG A 181 3.13 -16.97 -9.96
C ARG A 181 3.53 -15.87 -9.01
N LEU A 182 4.49 -15.03 -9.42
CA LEU A 182 4.80 -13.75 -8.80
C LEU A 182 4.10 -12.61 -9.56
N GLU A 183 3.43 -11.71 -8.82
CA GLU A 183 2.61 -10.64 -9.41
C GLU A 183 3.44 -9.44 -9.86
N TRP A 184 4.20 -9.56 -10.95
CA TRP A 184 5.08 -8.51 -11.50
C TRP A 184 4.37 -7.36 -12.22
N GLY A 185 3.04 -7.24 -12.12
CA GLY A 185 2.22 -6.21 -12.74
C GLY A 185 1.38 -6.73 -13.92
N ALA A 186 0.48 -5.88 -14.43
CA ALA A 186 -0.54 -6.29 -15.41
C ALA A 186 0.04 -6.74 -16.75
N ASP A 187 1.10 -6.09 -17.23
CA ASP A 187 1.73 -6.49 -18.51
C ASP A 187 2.42 -7.85 -18.38
N PHE A 188 3.01 -8.13 -17.21
CA PHE A 188 3.59 -9.43 -16.93
C PHE A 188 2.50 -10.51 -16.83
N ALA A 189 1.34 -10.19 -16.23
CA ALA A 189 0.23 -11.14 -16.13
C ALA A 189 -0.22 -11.68 -17.50
N ARG A 190 -0.23 -10.83 -18.53
CA ARG A 190 -0.55 -11.26 -19.90
C ARG A 190 0.50 -12.22 -20.49
N PHE A 191 1.77 -11.94 -20.22
CA PHE A 191 2.87 -12.83 -20.63
C PHE A 191 2.79 -14.16 -19.89
N ASP A 192 2.56 -14.12 -18.59
CA ASP A 192 2.44 -15.27 -17.71
C ASP A 192 1.22 -16.16 -18.04
N GLU A 193 0.09 -15.57 -18.44
CA GLU A 193 -1.08 -16.31 -18.91
C GLU A 193 -0.79 -17.17 -20.15
N GLN A 194 0.08 -16.73 -21.04
CA GLN A 194 0.48 -17.50 -22.21
C GLN A 194 1.29 -18.75 -21.82
N LEU A 195 2.07 -18.67 -20.74
CA LEU A 195 2.85 -19.79 -20.21
C LEU A 195 1.99 -20.82 -19.47
N THR A 196 0.91 -20.38 -18.85
CA THR A 196 0.04 -21.21 -18.02
C THR A 196 -1.20 -21.73 -18.76
N SER A 197 -1.43 -21.30 -20.02
CA SER A 197 -2.60 -21.67 -20.84
C SER A 197 -2.71 -23.17 -21.20
N ASN A 198 -1.68 -23.97 -20.98
CA ASN A 198 -1.61 -25.39 -21.31
C ASN A 198 -1.96 -26.32 -20.14
N ASN A 199 -3.10 -26.12 -19.46
CA ASN A 199 -3.63 -27.05 -18.42
C ASN A 199 -2.83 -27.12 -17.10
N ASN A 200 -1.85 -26.25 -16.84
CA ASN A 200 -1.11 -26.26 -15.59
C ASN A 200 -1.24 -24.91 -14.85
N PRO A 201 -2.30 -24.73 -14.04
CA PRO A 201 -2.48 -23.49 -13.28
C PRO A 201 -1.37 -23.33 -12.24
N PRO A 202 -1.03 -22.09 -11.83
CA PRO A 202 -0.07 -21.86 -10.76
C PRO A 202 -0.58 -22.49 -9.46
N ILE A 203 0.29 -23.21 -8.75
CA ILE A 203 -0.03 -23.79 -7.44
C ILE A 203 -0.08 -22.75 -6.34
N LEU A 204 0.59 -21.61 -6.54
CA LEU A 204 0.62 -20.47 -5.65
C LEU A 204 0.69 -19.18 -6.47
N THR A 205 -0.09 -18.17 -6.08
CA THR A 205 0.07 -16.78 -6.55
C THR A 205 0.43 -15.91 -5.36
N THR A 206 1.52 -15.13 -5.45
CA THR A 206 2.01 -14.29 -4.37
C THR A 206 2.70 -13.04 -4.88
N SER A 207 2.73 -11.98 -4.06
CA SER A 207 3.52 -10.77 -4.28
C SER A 207 4.83 -10.75 -3.47
N SER A 208 5.18 -11.83 -2.76
CA SER A 208 6.41 -11.96 -1.99
C SER A 208 7.39 -12.93 -2.65
N ILE A 209 8.57 -12.42 -2.97
CA ILE A 209 9.69 -13.23 -3.50
C ILE A 209 10.15 -14.25 -2.45
N ALA A 210 10.26 -13.83 -1.19
CA ALA A 210 10.69 -14.69 -0.11
C ALA A 210 9.74 -15.89 0.09
N LEU A 211 8.43 -15.68 0.00
CA LEU A 211 7.46 -16.78 0.08
C LEU A 211 7.57 -17.73 -1.12
N ALA A 212 7.69 -17.20 -2.33
CA ALA A 212 7.86 -18.02 -3.53
C ALA A 212 9.13 -18.88 -3.45
N GLU A 213 10.26 -18.29 -3.01
CA GLU A 213 11.51 -18.97 -2.81
C GLU A 213 11.39 -20.12 -1.80
N GLN A 214 10.78 -19.88 -0.64
CA GLN A 214 10.59 -20.90 0.38
C GLN A 214 9.71 -22.07 -0.09
N VAL A 215 8.66 -21.80 -0.86
CA VAL A 215 7.82 -22.85 -1.44
C VAL A 215 8.61 -23.64 -2.47
N MET A 216 9.42 -23.01 -3.33
CA MET A 216 10.28 -23.69 -4.29
C MET A 216 11.34 -24.57 -3.62
N ILE A 217 11.91 -24.14 -2.50
CA ILE A 217 12.87 -24.94 -1.72
C ILE A 217 12.20 -26.21 -1.17
N GLN A 218 10.97 -26.10 -0.67
CA GLN A 218 10.29 -27.20 0.02
C GLN A 218 9.56 -28.16 -0.92
N ALA A 219 8.90 -27.64 -1.94
CA ALA A 219 8.01 -28.40 -2.82
C ALA A 219 8.56 -28.57 -4.24
N GLY A 220 9.68 -27.94 -4.55
CA GLY A 220 10.12 -27.76 -5.91
C GLY A 220 9.25 -26.75 -6.66
N GLY A 221 9.67 -26.39 -7.87
CA GLY A 221 8.87 -25.51 -8.72
C GLY A 221 9.69 -24.61 -9.61
N ARG A 222 8.98 -23.75 -10.34
CA ARG A 222 9.54 -22.72 -11.21
C ARG A 222 8.81 -21.39 -11.03
N ALA A 223 9.53 -20.28 -11.08
CA ALA A 223 8.97 -18.93 -10.99
C ALA A 223 9.89 -17.90 -11.64
N PHE A 224 9.34 -16.74 -12.01
CA PHE A 224 10.13 -15.62 -12.53
C PHE A 224 10.68 -14.76 -11.40
N PHE A 225 12.01 -14.68 -11.32
CA PHE A 225 12.74 -13.85 -10.36
C PHE A 225 13.58 -12.79 -11.07
N PRO A 226 13.91 -11.67 -10.40
CA PRO A 226 14.89 -10.73 -10.93
C PRO A 226 16.24 -11.40 -11.18
N ALA A 227 16.89 -11.08 -12.29
CA ALA A 227 18.14 -11.72 -12.70
C ALA A 227 19.27 -11.58 -11.67
N HIS A 228 19.25 -10.55 -10.83
CA HIS A 228 20.19 -10.38 -9.73
C HIS A 228 19.83 -11.19 -8.46
N TRP A 229 18.66 -11.84 -8.45
CA TRP A 229 18.24 -12.73 -7.37
C TRP A 229 18.69 -14.15 -7.71
N HIS A 230 19.85 -14.55 -7.21
CA HIS A 230 20.47 -15.86 -7.46
C HIS A 230 20.59 -16.69 -6.17
N PRO A 231 19.51 -17.31 -5.70
CA PRO A 231 19.64 -18.30 -4.65
C PRO A 231 20.45 -19.50 -5.17
N ASN A 232 21.43 -19.96 -4.40
CA ASN A 232 22.32 -21.06 -4.79
C ASN A 232 21.61 -22.41 -5.07
N HIS A 233 20.30 -22.47 -4.85
CA HIS A 233 19.49 -23.67 -4.96
C HIS A 233 18.70 -23.77 -6.28
N PHE A 234 18.71 -22.73 -7.12
CA PHE A 234 17.95 -22.67 -8.35
C PHE A 234 18.84 -22.47 -9.56
N GLN A 235 18.36 -22.96 -10.69
CA GLN A 235 19.01 -22.81 -11.99
C GLN A 235 18.16 -21.95 -12.90
N VAL A 236 18.81 -21.24 -13.82
CA VAL A 236 18.10 -20.48 -14.86
C VAL A 236 17.53 -21.45 -15.89
N ASP A 237 16.24 -21.35 -16.13
CA ASP A 237 15.58 -22.06 -17.22
C ASP A 237 15.64 -21.21 -18.48
N SER A 238 16.51 -21.56 -19.42
CA SER A 238 16.72 -20.85 -20.68
C SER A 238 15.62 -21.14 -21.74
N SER A 239 14.61 -21.96 -21.41
CA SER A 239 13.48 -22.21 -22.32
C SER A 239 12.58 -20.99 -22.53
N GLN A 240 12.65 -20.01 -21.61
CA GLN A 240 11.90 -18.78 -21.66
C GLN A 240 12.84 -17.57 -21.79
N GLU A 241 12.42 -16.62 -22.63
CA GLU A 241 13.15 -15.36 -22.77
C GLU A 241 13.07 -14.52 -21.50
N ALA A 242 14.19 -13.89 -21.17
CA ALA A 242 14.23 -12.94 -20.05
C ALA A 242 13.46 -11.66 -20.41
N LEU A 243 12.65 -11.16 -19.46
CA LEU A 243 11.78 -10.01 -19.66
C LEU A 243 12.30 -8.79 -18.88
N THR A 244 12.70 -7.73 -19.57
CA THR A 244 13.12 -6.49 -18.93
C THR A 244 11.92 -5.61 -18.59
N ARG A 245 11.90 -5.09 -17.35
CA ARG A 245 10.84 -4.24 -16.81
C ARG A 245 11.41 -2.90 -16.34
N PRO A 246 10.82 -1.75 -16.72
CA PRO A 246 11.21 -0.45 -16.21
C PRO A 246 10.75 -0.27 -14.75
N ILE A 247 11.51 0.56 -14.02
CA ILE A 247 11.17 1.03 -12.69
C ILE A 247 10.95 2.52 -12.76
N TYR A 248 9.85 2.98 -12.17
CA TYR A 248 9.47 4.39 -12.13
C TYR A 248 9.35 4.87 -10.69
N ALA A 249 9.85 6.06 -10.44
CA ALA A 249 9.52 6.88 -9.29
C ALA A 249 8.36 7.80 -9.67
N VAL A 250 7.33 7.87 -8.83
CA VAL A 250 6.10 8.63 -9.06
C VAL A 250 5.76 9.44 -7.83
N TRP A 251 5.46 10.74 -7.99
CA TRP A 251 5.10 11.66 -6.90
C TRP A 251 4.16 12.75 -7.40
N LEU A 252 3.54 13.50 -6.48
CA LEU A 252 2.75 14.67 -6.84
C LEU A 252 3.65 15.81 -7.37
N HIS A 253 3.33 16.38 -8.54
CA HIS A 253 4.13 17.49 -9.12
C HIS A 253 4.16 18.74 -8.21
N ASN A 254 3.17 18.93 -7.34
CA ASN A 254 3.07 20.01 -6.36
C ASN A 254 3.42 19.57 -4.92
N SER A 255 4.26 18.52 -4.78
CA SER A 255 4.78 18.09 -3.48
C SER A 255 5.67 19.17 -2.86
N ASP A 256 5.55 19.34 -1.54
CA ASP A 256 6.44 20.19 -0.70
C ASP A 256 7.74 19.49 -0.31
N ARG A 257 7.90 18.20 -0.69
CA ARG A 257 9.09 17.37 -0.44
C ARG A 257 9.97 17.17 -1.68
N LYS A 258 9.94 18.11 -2.64
CA LYS A 258 10.62 17.97 -3.94
C LYS A 258 12.12 17.69 -3.82
N GLU A 259 12.80 18.34 -2.89
CA GLU A 259 14.25 18.18 -2.73
C GLU A 259 14.61 16.78 -2.21
N GLU A 260 13.88 16.29 -1.21
CA GLU A 260 14.08 14.94 -0.66
C GLU A 260 13.71 13.87 -1.70
N ILE A 261 12.60 14.04 -2.42
CA ILE A 261 12.16 13.14 -3.49
C ILE A 261 13.22 13.11 -4.60
N LYS A 262 13.70 14.26 -5.05
CA LYS A 262 14.75 14.35 -6.07
C LYS A 262 16.04 13.66 -5.63
N TYR A 263 16.44 13.86 -4.37
CA TYR A 263 17.60 13.17 -3.81
C TYR A 263 17.42 11.65 -3.86
N LEU A 264 16.29 11.13 -3.41
CA LEU A 264 16.00 9.69 -3.40
C LEU A 264 15.92 9.10 -4.82
N THR A 265 15.25 9.82 -5.75
CA THR A 265 15.15 9.42 -7.15
C THR A 265 16.52 9.34 -7.79
N GLN A 266 17.37 10.37 -7.62
CA GLN A 266 18.73 10.36 -8.15
C GLN A 266 19.61 9.29 -7.49
N SER A 267 19.45 9.07 -6.20
CA SER A 267 20.15 7.99 -5.48
C SER A 267 19.77 6.61 -6.03
N LEU A 268 18.51 6.41 -6.39
CA LEU A 268 18.04 5.14 -6.96
C LEU A 268 18.56 4.91 -8.39
N ILE A 269 18.61 5.99 -9.21
CA ILE A 269 19.22 5.96 -10.54
C ILE A 269 20.70 5.57 -10.45
N ASN A 270 21.45 6.21 -9.56
CA ASN A 270 22.87 5.92 -9.37
C ASN A 270 23.09 4.49 -8.87
N TYR A 271 22.24 4.02 -7.95
CA TYR A 271 22.29 2.64 -7.46
C TYR A 271 22.16 1.61 -8.58
N HIS A 272 21.29 1.86 -9.57
CA HIS A 272 21.15 0.98 -10.73
C HIS A 272 22.33 1.03 -11.69
N LEU A 273 22.98 2.18 -11.83
CA LEU A 273 24.18 2.33 -12.67
C LEU A 273 25.40 1.61 -12.08
N ASP A 274 25.49 1.53 -10.77
CA ASP A 274 26.61 0.90 -10.03
C ASP A 274 26.46 -0.62 -9.86
N GLN A 275 25.30 -1.21 -10.21
CA GLN A 275 25.10 -2.67 -10.20
C GLN A 275 25.80 -3.28 -11.44
N PRO A 276 26.64 -4.31 -11.29
CA PRO A 276 27.19 -5.02 -12.45
C PRO A 276 26.03 -5.65 -13.25
N LYS A 277 26.06 -5.41 -14.58
CA LYS A 277 25.10 -5.99 -15.52
C LYS A 277 25.28 -7.50 -15.63
#